data_e2b95d083ca7fc19f504d1394edf3d34
#
_entry.id   e2b95d083ca7fc19f504d1394edf3d34
#
_cell.length_a   1.000
_cell.length_b   1.000
_cell.length_c   1.000
_cell.angle_alpha   90.00
_cell.angle_beta   90.00
_cell.angle_gamma   90.00
#
_symmetry.space_group_name_H-M   'P 1'
#
loop_
_entity.id
_entity.type
_entity.pdbx_description
1 polymer ?
#
loop_
_entity_poly.entity_id
_entity_poly.type
_entity_poly.pdbx_seq_one_letter_code
_entity_poly.pdbx_strand_id
1 'polypeptide(L)'
;MSTFDDILLAATQVVQRDGVGNLTLEKVAKEAGVSKGGLLYHFSSKDELIKQMLYSVTKKYDDGLNVQVEHDDAPGKWSRAYLAETLHDLQREQVMSAGLLAGIATNPELLQHFQKQYEKWQQHIEQDDIDPVLATIVRLAADGLWFSQMFGLAPVDPDMQKQIQQQLRKLTEEGFR
;
A
#
# COMPACT_ATOMS: atom_id res chain seq x y z
N MET A 1 -2.37 -11.67 18.29
CA MET A 1 -1.30 -10.97 17.53
C MET A 1 0.00 -11.20 18.25
N SER A 2 1.14 -11.21 17.57
CA SER A 2 2.44 -11.28 18.25
C SER A 2 2.82 -9.89 18.78
N THR A 3 3.73 -9.83 19.79
CA THR A 3 4.27 -8.55 20.29
C THR A 3 4.87 -7.70 19.16
N PHE A 4 5.43 -8.32 18.12
CA PHE A 4 5.96 -7.67 16.94
C PHE A 4 4.84 -6.94 16.16
N ASP A 5 3.71 -7.59 15.91
CA ASP A 5 2.56 -7.01 15.21
C ASP A 5 1.93 -5.88 16.02
N ASP A 6 1.84 -6.04 17.33
CA ASP A 6 1.28 -5.00 18.23
C ASP A 6 2.16 -3.72 18.20
N ILE A 7 3.48 -3.88 18.15
CA ILE A 7 4.42 -2.74 18.02
C ILE A 7 4.27 -2.07 16.65
N LEU A 8 4.13 -2.83 15.55
CA LEU A 8 3.91 -2.25 14.22
C LEU A 8 2.59 -1.49 14.12
N LEU A 9 1.53 -2.03 14.73
CA LEU A 9 0.23 -1.35 14.80
C LEU A 9 0.34 -0.03 15.59
N ALA A 10 0.97 -0.05 16.76
CA ALA A 10 1.23 1.13 17.56
C ALA A 10 2.08 2.17 16.81
N ALA A 11 3.10 1.75 16.08
CA ALA A 11 3.90 2.64 15.24
C ALA A 11 3.07 3.32 14.16
N THR A 12 2.16 2.58 13.52
CA THR A 12 1.21 3.12 12.54
C THR A 12 0.32 4.19 13.17
N GLN A 13 -0.25 3.93 14.34
CA GLN A 13 -1.10 4.90 15.07
C GLN A 13 -0.33 6.17 15.44
N VAL A 14 0.93 6.03 15.90
CA VAL A 14 1.79 7.18 16.19
C VAL A 14 2.08 7.99 14.92
N VAL A 15 2.38 7.33 13.78
CA VAL A 15 2.63 8.03 12.50
C VAL A 15 1.39 8.76 12.00
N GLN A 16 0.22 8.14 12.10
CA GLN A 16 -1.05 8.76 11.69
C GLN A 16 -1.39 10.00 12.52
N ARG A 17 -1.21 9.90 13.84
CA ARG A 17 -1.53 10.98 14.77
C ARG A 17 -0.51 12.11 14.77
N ASP A 18 0.79 11.77 14.83
CA ASP A 18 1.87 12.71 15.13
C ASP A 18 2.76 13.00 13.90
N GLY A 19 2.62 12.23 12.81
CA GLY A 19 3.50 12.26 11.65
C GLY A 19 4.81 11.49 11.85
N VAL A 20 5.43 11.02 10.73
CA VAL A 20 6.66 10.21 10.76
C VAL A 20 7.86 10.96 11.35
N GLY A 21 7.91 12.28 11.20
CA GLY A 21 8.98 13.13 11.79
C GLY A 21 9.00 13.02 13.32
N ASN A 22 7.84 12.87 13.94
CA ASN A 22 7.67 12.77 15.39
C ASN A 22 7.65 11.33 15.93
N LEU A 23 7.84 10.33 15.06
CA LEU A 23 7.97 8.92 15.45
C LEU A 23 9.26 8.73 16.26
N THR A 24 9.12 8.24 17.50
CA THR A 24 10.23 7.81 18.34
C THR A 24 9.94 6.44 18.94
N LEU A 25 10.99 5.66 19.23
CA LEU A 25 10.84 4.32 19.83
C LEU A 25 10.15 4.41 21.20
N GLU A 26 10.37 5.48 21.96
CA GLU A 26 9.71 5.72 23.25
C GLU A 26 8.20 5.91 23.09
N LYS A 27 7.76 6.72 22.12
CA LYS A 27 6.33 6.92 21.86
C LYS A 27 5.66 5.62 21.44
N VAL A 28 6.33 4.85 20.55
CA VAL A 28 5.80 3.56 20.08
C VAL A 28 5.75 2.54 21.21
N ALA A 29 6.79 2.44 22.05
CA ALA A 29 6.78 1.53 23.20
C ALA A 29 5.63 1.86 24.16
N LYS A 30 5.40 3.15 24.44
CA LYS A 30 4.27 3.61 25.27
C LYS A 30 2.92 3.26 24.64
N GLU A 31 2.75 3.48 23.34
CA GLU A 31 1.51 3.20 22.61
C GLU A 31 1.22 1.68 22.58
N ALA A 32 2.26 0.86 22.36
CA ALA A 32 2.17 -0.60 22.33
C ALA A 32 2.05 -1.24 23.73
N GLY A 33 2.20 -0.46 24.82
CA GLY A 33 2.17 -0.98 26.18
C GLY A 33 3.36 -1.88 26.53
N VAL A 34 4.52 -1.71 25.85
CA VAL A 34 5.74 -2.51 26.09
C VAL A 34 6.85 -1.65 26.70
N SER A 35 7.83 -2.30 27.36
CA SER A 35 9.02 -1.57 27.79
C SER A 35 9.89 -1.16 26.60
N LYS A 36 10.70 -0.10 26.74
CA LYS A 36 11.67 0.31 25.72
C LYS A 36 12.64 -0.85 25.36
N GLY A 37 13.07 -1.61 26.35
CA GLY A 37 13.92 -2.81 26.13
C GLY A 37 13.21 -3.90 25.34
N GLY A 38 11.93 -4.14 25.61
CA GLY A 38 11.09 -5.07 24.86
C GLY A 38 10.91 -4.63 23.40
N LEU A 39 10.74 -3.34 23.14
CA LEU A 39 10.70 -2.81 21.77
C LEU A 39 12.06 -2.96 21.07
N LEU A 40 13.17 -2.61 21.74
CA LEU A 40 14.51 -2.70 21.18
C LEU A 40 14.95 -4.13 20.87
N TYR A 41 14.38 -5.13 21.52
CA TYR A 41 14.56 -6.54 21.18
C TYR A 41 14.04 -6.88 19.77
N HIS A 42 12.94 -6.24 19.35
CA HIS A 42 12.35 -6.44 18.02
C HIS A 42 12.87 -5.46 16.98
N PHE A 43 13.13 -4.22 17.36
CA PHE A 43 13.50 -3.12 16.44
C PHE A 43 14.69 -2.34 17.01
N SER A 44 15.87 -2.55 16.45
CA SER A 44 17.13 -1.96 16.93
C SER A 44 17.21 -0.43 16.76
N SER A 45 16.41 0.14 15.86
CA SER A 45 16.40 1.56 15.54
C SER A 45 15.04 2.03 15.00
N LYS A 46 14.86 3.35 14.91
CA LYS A 46 13.71 3.97 14.22
C LYS A 46 13.67 3.57 12.75
N ASP A 47 14.82 3.53 12.08
CA ASP A 47 14.90 3.17 10.66
C ASP A 47 14.50 1.71 10.43
N GLU A 48 14.93 0.79 11.32
CA GLU A 48 14.49 -0.59 11.27
C GLU A 48 12.97 -0.72 11.49
N LEU A 49 12.40 0.04 12.42
CA LEU A 49 10.96 0.07 12.62
C LEU A 49 10.22 0.56 11.37
N ILE A 50 10.65 1.66 10.75
CA ILE A 50 10.06 2.18 9.49
C ILE A 50 10.20 1.15 8.36
N LYS A 51 11.33 0.47 8.26
CA LYS A 51 11.57 -0.61 7.30
C LYS A 51 10.57 -1.75 7.47
N GLN A 52 10.37 -2.21 8.68
CA GLN A 52 9.41 -3.27 8.97
C GLN A 52 7.94 -2.83 8.77
N MET A 53 7.62 -1.57 9.03
CA MET A 53 6.31 -0.98 8.66
C MET A 53 6.09 -1.06 7.15
N LEU A 54 7.07 -0.63 6.33
CA LEU A 54 6.97 -0.72 4.86
C LEU A 54 6.81 -2.17 4.39
N TYR A 55 7.61 -3.10 4.92
CA TYR A 55 7.51 -4.52 4.56
C TYR A 55 6.15 -5.11 4.92
N SER A 56 5.60 -4.75 6.08
CA SER A 56 4.27 -5.18 6.49
C SER A 56 3.17 -4.67 5.55
N VAL A 57 3.26 -3.40 5.12
CA VAL A 57 2.29 -2.80 4.19
C VAL A 57 2.37 -3.47 2.82
N THR A 58 3.56 -3.55 2.23
CA THR A 58 3.75 -4.15 0.91
C THR A 58 3.37 -5.63 0.89
N LYS A 59 3.68 -6.36 1.97
CA LYS A 59 3.27 -7.77 2.12
C LYS A 59 1.75 -7.92 2.20
N LYS A 60 1.07 -7.10 2.99
CA LYS A 60 -0.41 -7.17 3.08
C LYS A 60 -1.07 -6.88 1.75
N TYR A 61 -0.54 -5.92 1.00
CA TYR A 61 -1.01 -5.61 -0.34
C TYR A 61 -0.78 -6.79 -1.30
N ASP A 62 0.42 -7.39 -1.31
CA ASP A 62 0.74 -8.60 -2.09
C ASP A 62 -0.20 -9.77 -1.73
N ASP A 63 -0.42 -10.03 -0.44
CA ASP A 63 -1.30 -11.10 0.02
C ASP A 63 -2.74 -10.86 -0.49
N GLY A 64 -3.23 -9.61 -0.44
CA GLY A 64 -4.53 -9.21 -0.98
C GLY A 64 -4.65 -9.40 -2.48
N LEU A 65 -3.63 -9.01 -3.26
CA LEU A 65 -3.56 -9.25 -4.69
C LEU A 65 -3.64 -10.74 -5.02
N ASN A 66 -2.82 -11.57 -4.36
CA ASN A 66 -2.77 -13.01 -4.63
C ASN A 66 -4.12 -13.68 -4.36
N VAL A 67 -4.79 -13.34 -3.25
CA VAL A 67 -6.13 -13.86 -2.95
C VAL A 67 -7.13 -13.55 -4.07
N GLN A 68 -7.10 -12.36 -4.64
CA GLN A 68 -8.01 -11.98 -5.72
C GLN A 68 -7.66 -12.69 -7.02
N VAL A 69 -6.37 -12.80 -7.36
CA VAL A 69 -5.88 -13.49 -8.56
C VAL A 69 -6.20 -14.99 -8.52
N GLU A 70 -6.18 -15.64 -7.34
CA GLU A 70 -6.55 -17.05 -7.18
C GLU A 70 -8.04 -17.33 -7.47
N HIS A 71 -8.89 -16.30 -7.40
CA HIS A 71 -10.34 -16.41 -7.64
C HIS A 71 -10.78 -15.88 -9.01
N ASP A 72 -9.85 -15.51 -9.88
CA ASP A 72 -10.12 -14.96 -11.22
C ASP A 72 -9.20 -15.62 -12.25
N ASP A 73 -9.76 -16.41 -13.15
CA ASP A 73 -9.01 -17.10 -14.21
C ASP A 73 -9.05 -16.37 -15.57
N ALA A 74 -9.75 -15.23 -15.66
CA ALA A 74 -9.92 -14.50 -16.90
C ALA A 74 -8.69 -13.61 -17.22
N PRO A 75 -8.37 -13.36 -18.50
CA PRO A 75 -7.40 -12.34 -18.90
C PRO A 75 -7.66 -11.01 -18.20
N GLY A 76 -6.60 -10.32 -17.77
CA GLY A 76 -6.73 -9.06 -17.03
C GLY A 76 -6.92 -9.21 -15.51
N LYS A 77 -6.73 -10.39 -14.96
CA LYS A 77 -6.93 -10.69 -13.53
C LYS A 77 -6.00 -9.88 -12.59
N TRP A 78 -4.74 -9.69 -12.98
CA TRP A 78 -3.80 -8.90 -12.18
C TRP A 78 -4.17 -7.42 -12.17
N SER A 79 -4.60 -6.87 -13.30
CA SER A 79 -5.08 -5.50 -13.42
C SER A 79 -6.32 -5.26 -12.58
N ARG A 80 -7.27 -6.21 -12.59
CA ARG A 80 -8.49 -6.14 -11.75
C ARG A 80 -8.17 -6.29 -10.26
N ALA A 81 -7.28 -7.22 -9.91
CA ALA A 81 -6.83 -7.41 -8.53
C ALA A 81 -6.13 -6.16 -7.99
N TYR A 82 -5.22 -5.56 -8.78
CA TYR A 82 -4.52 -4.33 -8.41
C TYR A 82 -5.50 -3.17 -8.15
N LEU A 83 -6.44 -2.96 -9.07
CA LEU A 83 -7.48 -1.93 -8.92
C LEU A 83 -8.33 -2.17 -7.66
N ALA A 84 -8.77 -3.40 -7.44
CA ALA A 84 -9.63 -3.74 -6.32
C ALA A 84 -8.90 -3.61 -4.97
N GLU A 85 -7.64 -4.08 -4.88
CA GLU A 85 -6.86 -3.97 -3.64
C GLU A 85 -6.48 -2.52 -3.34
N THR A 86 -6.16 -1.69 -4.36
CA THR A 86 -5.94 -0.26 -4.19
C THR A 86 -7.18 0.44 -3.61
N LEU A 87 -8.36 0.15 -4.13
CA LEU A 87 -9.60 0.73 -3.62
C LEU A 87 -9.97 0.21 -2.22
N HIS A 88 -9.64 -1.04 -1.92
CA HIS A 88 -9.80 -1.60 -0.60
C HIS A 88 -8.86 -0.93 0.43
N ASP A 89 -7.60 -0.66 0.04
CA ASP A 89 -6.64 0.08 0.86
C ASP A 89 -7.12 1.51 1.15
N LEU A 90 -7.77 2.18 0.19
CA LEU A 90 -8.37 3.50 0.38
C LEU A 90 -9.51 3.53 1.41
N GLN A 91 -10.21 2.41 1.59
CA GLN A 91 -11.34 2.29 2.54
C GLN A 91 -10.89 1.90 3.95
N ARG A 92 -9.68 1.35 4.08
CA ARG A 92 -9.08 1.01 5.38
C ARG A 92 -8.47 2.26 6.03
N GLU A 93 -8.29 2.24 7.33
CA GLU A 93 -7.43 3.22 8.00
C GLU A 93 -6.03 3.12 7.38
N GLN A 94 -5.67 4.17 6.63
CA GLN A 94 -4.48 4.19 5.79
C GLN A 94 -3.21 3.94 6.61
N VAL A 95 -2.64 2.77 6.48
CA VAL A 95 -1.33 2.45 7.07
C VAL A 95 -0.24 3.26 6.38
N MET A 96 -0.32 3.39 5.04
CA MET A 96 0.55 4.27 4.27
C MET A 96 0.02 5.70 4.35
N SER A 97 0.78 6.59 4.96
CA SER A 97 0.49 8.03 5.01
C SER A 97 1.46 8.81 4.13
N ALA A 98 1.06 10.03 3.74
CA ALA A 98 1.95 10.94 3.00
C ALA A 98 3.29 11.15 3.72
N GLY A 99 3.28 11.23 5.06
CA GLY A 99 4.49 11.34 5.87
C GLY A 99 5.37 10.10 5.83
N LEU A 100 4.78 8.89 5.87
CA LEU A 100 5.54 7.65 5.74
C LEU A 100 6.16 7.53 4.35
N LEU A 101 5.40 7.86 3.30
CA LEU A 101 5.91 7.86 1.92
C LEU A 101 7.06 8.86 1.74
N ALA A 102 6.97 10.05 2.35
CA ALA A 102 8.08 11.01 2.35
C ALA A 102 9.33 10.45 3.05
N GLY A 103 9.16 9.75 4.19
CA GLY A 103 10.24 9.05 4.89
C GLY A 103 10.90 7.96 4.02
N ILE A 104 10.10 7.18 3.30
CA ILE A 104 10.58 6.19 2.34
C ILE A 104 11.37 6.87 1.20
N ALA A 105 10.82 7.92 0.61
CA ALA A 105 11.43 8.63 -0.52
C ALA A 105 12.78 9.28 -0.20
N THR A 106 13.03 9.60 1.06
CA THR A 106 14.30 10.19 1.53
C THR A 106 15.33 9.15 1.98
N ASN A 107 14.95 7.88 2.09
CA ASN A 107 15.84 6.78 2.46
C ASN A 107 16.10 5.87 1.23
N PRO A 108 17.32 5.84 0.66
CA PRO A 108 17.61 5.10 -0.57
C PRO A 108 17.32 3.58 -0.48
N GLU A 109 17.56 2.95 0.67
CA GLU A 109 17.30 1.51 0.85
C GLU A 109 15.79 1.22 0.82
N LEU A 110 15.00 2.03 1.54
CA LEU A 110 13.54 1.89 1.57
C LEU A 110 12.92 2.21 0.22
N LEU A 111 13.40 3.25 -0.46
CA LEU A 111 12.96 3.61 -1.80
C LEU A 111 13.25 2.49 -2.80
N GLN A 112 14.44 1.89 -2.76
CA GLN A 112 14.80 0.77 -3.63
C GLN A 112 13.89 -0.45 -3.40
N HIS A 113 13.57 -0.75 -2.13
CA HIS A 113 12.62 -1.82 -1.82
C HIS A 113 11.23 -1.54 -2.42
N PHE A 114 10.74 -0.33 -2.26
CA PHE A 114 9.45 0.10 -2.80
C PHE A 114 9.41 0.05 -4.33
N GLN A 115 10.48 0.52 -5.00
CA GLN A 115 10.63 0.43 -6.45
C GLN A 115 10.59 -1.02 -6.96
N LYS A 116 11.36 -1.93 -6.32
CA LYS A 116 11.34 -3.36 -6.68
C LYS A 116 9.95 -4.00 -6.54
N GLN A 117 9.19 -3.57 -5.53
CA GLN A 117 7.83 -4.07 -5.36
C GLN A 117 6.91 -3.59 -6.48
N TYR A 118 7.01 -2.32 -6.88
CA TYR A 118 6.28 -1.79 -8.03
C TYR A 118 6.70 -2.44 -9.36
N GLU A 119 8.00 -2.71 -9.55
CA GLU A 119 8.51 -3.46 -10.72
C GLU A 119 7.87 -4.85 -10.81
N LYS A 120 7.77 -5.57 -9.69
CA LYS A 120 7.12 -6.89 -9.62
C LYS A 120 5.64 -6.81 -10.01
N TRP A 121 4.90 -5.87 -9.45
CA TRP A 121 3.49 -5.67 -9.78
C TRP A 121 3.29 -5.30 -11.25
N GLN A 122 4.12 -4.40 -11.79
CA GLN A 122 4.08 -4.01 -13.20
C GLN A 122 4.34 -5.19 -14.13
N GLN A 123 5.32 -6.05 -13.82
CA GLN A 123 5.60 -7.25 -14.59
C GLN A 123 4.39 -8.19 -14.67
N HIS A 124 3.69 -8.42 -13.56
CA HIS A 124 2.47 -9.22 -13.57
C HIS A 124 1.36 -8.59 -14.41
N ILE A 125 1.20 -7.27 -14.31
CA ILE A 125 0.19 -6.50 -15.02
C ILE A 125 0.47 -6.50 -16.54
N GLU A 126 1.73 -6.38 -16.96
CA GLU A 126 2.12 -6.44 -18.38
C GLU A 126 1.95 -7.85 -19.00
N GLN A 127 1.97 -8.89 -18.17
CA GLN A 127 1.83 -10.30 -18.57
C GLN A 127 0.42 -10.85 -18.29
N ASP A 128 -0.59 -10.01 -18.26
CA ASP A 128 -1.95 -10.29 -17.76
C ASP A 128 -2.91 -10.77 -18.88
N ASP A 129 -2.37 -11.23 -20.01
CA ASP A 129 -3.12 -11.73 -21.19
C ASP A 129 -4.12 -10.72 -21.79
N ILE A 130 -3.93 -9.42 -21.54
CA ILE A 130 -4.61 -8.29 -22.18
C ILE A 130 -3.58 -7.34 -22.78
N ASP A 131 -4.03 -6.30 -23.50
CA ASP A 131 -3.13 -5.27 -24.03
C ASP A 131 -2.32 -4.63 -22.88
N PRO A 132 -0.97 -4.74 -22.86
CA PRO A 132 -0.14 -4.25 -21.77
C PRO A 132 -0.21 -2.73 -21.58
N VAL A 133 -0.54 -1.97 -22.63
CA VAL A 133 -0.76 -0.51 -22.51
C VAL A 133 -2.02 -0.25 -21.72
N LEU A 134 -3.11 -0.99 -22.03
CA LEU A 134 -4.36 -0.90 -21.32
C LEU A 134 -4.20 -1.30 -19.84
N ALA A 135 -3.54 -2.44 -19.59
CA ALA A 135 -3.26 -2.92 -18.23
C ALA A 135 -2.48 -1.87 -17.41
N THR A 136 -1.46 -1.24 -18.04
CA THR A 136 -0.67 -0.18 -17.41
C THR A 136 -1.52 1.08 -17.14
N ILE A 137 -2.44 1.46 -18.02
CA ILE A 137 -3.37 2.58 -17.81
C ILE A 137 -4.25 2.32 -16.59
N VAL A 138 -4.78 1.11 -16.44
CA VAL A 138 -5.59 0.73 -15.27
C VAL A 138 -4.79 0.88 -13.97
N ARG A 139 -3.53 0.39 -13.94
CA ARG A 139 -2.63 0.58 -12.80
C ARG A 139 -2.39 2.05 -12.48
N LEU A 140 -2.02 2.85 -13.49
CA LEU A 140 -1.74 4.28 -13.29
C LEU A 140 -2.99 5.04 -12.80
N ALA A 141 -4.18 4.66 -13.26
CA ALA A 141 -5.43 5.25 -12.76
C ALA A 141 -5.69 4.87 -11.29
N ALA A 142 -5.45 3.61 -10.90
CA ALA A 142 -5.53 3.16 -9.51
C ALA A 142 -4.54 3.91 -8.61
N ASP A 143 -3.26 4.02 -9.03
CA ASP A 143 -2.24 4.81 -8.33
C ASP A 143 -2.67 6.28 -8.20
N GLY A 144 -3.22 6.88 -9.25
CA GLY A 144 -3.74 8.26 -9.23
C GLY A 144 -4.85 8.48 -8.20
N LEU A 145 -5.81 7.55 -8.10
CA LEU A 145 -6.85 7.57 -7.07
C LEU A 145 -6.24 7.50 -5.66
N TRP A 146 -5.29 6.59 -5.45
CA TRP A 146 -4.61 6.43 -4.17
C TRP A 146 -3.82 7.67 -3.77
N PHE A 147 -3.02 8.25 -4.69
CA PHE A 147 -2.26 9.48 -4.45
C PHE A 147 -3.19 10.68 -4.19
N SER A 148 -4.26 10.85 -4.96
CA SER A 148 -5.20 11.96 -4.78
C SER A 148 -5.83 11.94 -3.38
N GLN A 149 -6.22 10.76 -2.91
CA GLN A 149 -6.78 10.57 -1.56
C GLN A 149 -5.74 10.82 -0.48
N MET A 150 -4.55 10.21 -0.61
CA MET A 150 -3.47 10.29 0.39
C MET A 150 -3.00 11.72 0.63
N PHE A 151 -2.87 12.50 -0.45
CA PHE A 151 -2.36 13.89 -0.37
C PHE A 151 -3.47 14.95 -0.32
N GLY A 152 -4.75 14.55 -0.35
CA GLY A 152 -5.86 15.50 -0.40
C GLY A 152 -5.91 16.33 -1.70
N LEU A 153 -5.37 15.78 -2.81
CA LEU A 153 -5.29 16.46 -4.11
C LEU A 153 -6.60 16.24 -4.88
N ALA A 154 -7.63 17.02 -4.55
CA ALA A 154 -8.97 16.91 -5.15
C ALA A 154 -9.46 15.43 -5.15
N PRO A 155 -9.53 14.77 -4.00
CA PRO A 155 -9.95 13.37 -3.94
C PRO A 155 -11.37 13.24 -4.47
N VAL A 156 -11.61 12.20 -5.27
CA VAL A 156 -12.94 11.92 -5.81
C VAL A 156 -13.83 11.31 -4.73
N ASP A 157 -15.11 11.64 -4.77
CA ASP A 157 -16.08 11.09 -3.81
C ASP A 157 -16.30 9.58 -4.01
N PRO A 158 -16.87 8.87 -3.01
CA PRO A 158 -17.06 7.42 -3.06
C PRO A 158 -17.91 6.93 -4.24
N ASP A 159 -18.88 7.71 -4.70
CA ASP A 159 -19.72 7.31 -5.83
C ASP A 159 -18.98 7.44 -7.15
N MET A 160 -18.18 8.48 -7.33
CA MET A 160 -17.29 8.62 -8.46
C MET A 160 -16.20 7.53 -8.45
N GLN A 161 -15.63 7.18 -7.29
CA GLN A 161 -14.67 6.06 -7.18
C GLN A 161 -15.28 4.75 -7.69
N LYS A 162 -16.54 4.43 -7.31
CA LYS A 162 -17.25 3.24 -7.80
C LYS A 162 -17.45 3.26 -9.31
N GLN A 163 -17.83 4.42 -9.86
CA GLN A 163 -18.01 4.57 -11.30
C GLN A 163 -16.68 4.38 -12.06
N ILE A 164 -15.59 4.98 -11.57
CA ILE A 164 -14.25 4.79 -12.13
C ILE A 164 -13.85 3.30 -12.06
N GLN A 165 -14.05 2.65 -10.93
CA GLN A 165 -13.78 1.22 -10.78
C GLN A 165 -14.53 0.38 -11.83
N GLN A 166 -15.83 0.62 -12.01
CA GLN A 166 -16.64 -0.09 -12.99
C GLN A 166 -16.15 0.14 -14.43
N GLN A 167 -15.75 1.36 -14.77
CA GLN A 167 -15.24 1.66 -16.11
C GLN A 167 -13.87 1.01 -16.35
N LEU A 168 -12.95 1.12 -15.39
CA LEU A 168 -11.63 0.48 -15.50
C LEU A 168 -11.75 -1.05 -15.57
N ARG A 169 -12.68 -1.66 -14.82
CA ARG A 169 -12.94 -3.08 -14.91
C ARG A 169 -13.45 -3.50 -16.28
N LYS A 170 -14.41 -2.77 -16.84
CA LYS A 170 -14.90 -3.01 -18.22
C LYS A 170 -13.78 -2.93 -19.25
N LEU A 171 -12.86 -1.98 -19.09
CA LEU A 171 -11.71 -1.88 -19.98
C LEU A 171 -10.84 -3.15 -19.98
N THR A 172 -10.67 -3.80 -18.81
CA THR A 172 -9.92 -5.07 -18.74
C THR A 172 -10.65 -6.26 -19.37
N GLU A 173 -11.98 -6.19 -19.50
CA GLU A 173 -12.82 -7.26 -20.04
C GLU A 173 -13.10 -7.08 -21.55
N GLU A 174 -13.25 -5.82 -22.01
CA GLU A 174 -13.73 -5.49 -23.36
C GLU A 174 -12.69 -4.78 -24.25
N GLY A 175 -11.62 -4.25 -23.68
CA GLY A 175 -10.66 -3.39 -24.37
C GLY A 175 -11.22 -1.99 -24.68
N PHE A 176 -10.43 -1.19 -25.40
CA PHE A 176 -10.93 0.04 -26.00
C PHE A 176 -11.79 -0.30 -27.23
N ARG A 177 -13.06 0.10 -27.22
CA ARG A 177 -13.95 0.05 -28.38
C ARG A 177 -13.95 1.40 -29.08
#